data_5a03ce19f128dc8e3efbecd0f5450b6f
#
_entry.id   5a03ce19f128dc8e3efbecd0f5450b6f
#
_cell.length_a   1.000
_cell.length_b   1.000
_cell.length_c   1.000
_cell.angle_alpha   90.00
_cell.angle_beta   90.00
_cell.angle_gamma   90.00
#
_symmetry.space_group_name_H-M   'P 1'
#
loop_
_entity.id
_entity.type
_entity.pdbx_description
1 polymer ?
#
loop_
_entity_poly.entity_id
_entity_poly.type
_entity_poly.pdbx_seq_one_letter_code
_entity_poly.pdbx_strand_id
1 'polypeptide(L)'
;MKTVVKSLMLVVSIASTLGCQDKSEIYANPPSHLVEQIEAYLPLSIKYVRKNEEIALTRGEPLLPQYLEIARRIGIKHPEKVRVYYADKLPLPENESLLFQMQRLGLDSPYFTGNTFGYGVWISTKAKGDKLLLSHELIHVKQVEELGLDEFTKTYLLQLAIFGYRETPIEVEAYEKAGNYL
;
A
#
# COMPACT_ATOMS: atom_id res chain seq x y z
N MET A 1 -17.19 -36.09 14.72
CA MET A 1 -16.21 -36.14 13.63
C MET A 1 -15.61 -34.76 13.50
N LYS A 2 -14.37 -34.57 13.96
CA LYS A 2 -13.65 -33.28 13.84
C LYS A 2 -12.91 -33.30 12.52
N THR A 3 -13.36 -32.48 11.58
CA THR A 3 -12.68 -32.29 10.30
C THR A 3 -11.43 -31.43 10.55
N VAL A 4 -10.28 -32.08 10.51
CA VAL A 4 -8.98 -31.40 10.58
C VAL A 4 -8.76 -30.71 9.24
N VAL A 5 -8.94 -29.41 9.21
CA VAL A 5 -8.48 -28.59 8.08
C VAL A 5 -6.96 -28.62 8.12
N LYS A 6 -6.36 -29.40 7.22
CA LYS A 6 -4.91 -29.36 6.97
C LYS A 6 -4.58 -28.00 6.41
N SER A 7 -4.06 -27.13 7.27
CA SER A 7 -3.44 -25.86 6.86
C SER A 7 -2.27 -26.21 5.95
N LEU A 8 -2.41 -25.89 4.67
CA LEU A 8 -1.36 -26.06 3.66
C LEU A 8 -0.32 -24.97 3.92
N MET A 9 0.64 -25.28 4.80
CA MET A 9 1.85 -24.49 4.97
C MET A 9 2.72 -24.68 3.72
N LEU A 10 2.45 -23.92 2.67
CA LEU A 10 3.39 -23.78 1.57
C LEU A 10 4.26 -22.54 1.86
N VAL A 11 5.37 -22.77 2.54
CA VAL A 11 6.42 -21.77 2.75
C VAL A 11 7.11 -21.59 1.41
N VAL A 12 6.73 -20.55 0.70
CA VAL A 12 7.49 -20.15 -0.50
C VAL A 12 8.65 -19.28 -0.04
N SER A 13 9.82 -19.88 0.10
CA SER A 13 11.10 -19.18 0.07
C SER A 13 11.41 -18.82 -1.39
N ILE A 14 10.70 -17.83 -1.92
CA ILE A 14 10.91 -17.36 -3.31
C ILE A 14 12.27 -16.65 -3.43
N ALA A 15 12.80 -16.13 -2.32
CA ALA A 15 14.06 -15.38 -2.33
C ALA A 15 15.30 -16.18 -2.77
N SER A 16 15.25 -17.51 -2.80
CA SER A 16 16.43 -18.33 -3.05
C SER A 16 16.54 -18.91 -4.46
N THR A 17 15.49 -18.83 -5.30
CA THR A 17 15.51 -19.38 -6.67
C THR A 17 15.46 -18.32 -7.78
N LEU A 18 15.18 -17.06 -7.44
CA LEU A 18 15.09 -15.94 -8.38
C LEU A 18 16.42 -15.18 -8.56
N GLY A 19 17.52 -15.70 -8.06
CA GLY A 19 18.81 -14.99 -7.95
C GLY A 19 19.50 -14.57 -9.24
N CYS A 20 18.92 -14.79 -10.43
CA CYS A 20 19.49 -14.39 -11.72
C CYS A 20 18.46 -13.99 -12.79
N GLN A 21 17.16 -13.98 -12.48
CA GLN A 21 16.15 -13.51 -13.43
C GLN A 21 15.88 -12.01 -13.23
N ASP A 22 15.72 -11.29 -14.35
CA ASP A 22 15.30 -9.89 -14.31
C ASP A 22 13.89 -9.79 -13.70
N LYS A 23 13.77 -9.04 -12.62
CA LYS A 23 12.50 -8.82 -11.92
C LYS A 23 11.42 -8.21 -12.82
N SER A 24 11.84 -7.42 -13.81
CA SER A 24 10.95 -6.82 -14.79
C SER A 24 10.36 -7.87 -15.74
N GLU A 25 11.13 -8.89 -16.11
CA GLU A 25 10.62 -10.01 -16.91
C GLU A 25 9.64 -10.87 -16.10
N ILE A 26 9.96 -11.11 -14.83
CA ILE A 26 9.05 -11.83 -13.91
C ILE A 26 7.74 -11.04 -13.73
N TYR A 27 7.82 -9.71 -13.61
CA TYR A 27 6.64 -8.87 -13.45
C TYR A 27 5.79 -8.85 -14.73
N ALA A 28 6.42 -8.84 -15.90
CA ALA A 28 5.71 -8.90 -17.18
C ALA A 28 4.98 -10.24 -17.41
N ASN A 29 5.53 -11.35 -16.87
CA ASN A 29 4.97 -12.70 -16.97
C ASN A 29 5.06 -13.41 -15.61
N PRO A 30 4.25 -13.02 -14.61
CA PRO A 30 4.38 -13.55 -13.28
C PRO A 30 4.02 -15.04 -13.23
N PRO A 31 4.75 -15.85 -12.44
CA PRO A 31 4.45 -17.27 -12.28
C PRO A 31 3.01 -17.47 -11.77
N SER A 32 2.29 -18.44 -12.33
CA SER A 32 0.88 -18.70 -12.00
C SER A 32 0.64 -18.89 -10.50
N HIS A 33 1.52 -19.62 -9.82
CA HIS A 33 1.43 -19.85 -8.38
C HIS A 33 1.52 -18.55 -7.56
N LEU A 34 2.27 -17.53 -8.03
CA LEU A 34 2.33 -16.22 -7.38
C LEU A 34 1.02 -15.46 -7.59
N VAL A 35 0.51 -15.47 -8.82
CA VAL A 35 -0.79 -14.84 -9.13
C VAL A 35 -1.90 -15.45 -8.29
N GLU A 36 -1.98 -16.79 -8.22
CA GLU A 36 -2.97 -17.51 -7.40
C GLU A 36 -2.87 -17.13 -5.91
N GLN A 37 -1.65 -16.99 -5.38
CA GLN A 37 -1.46 -16.54 -4.00
C GLN A 37 -1.95 -15.10 -3.77
N ILE A 38 -1.64 -14.19 -4.68
CA ILE A 38 -2.12 -12.81 -4.59
C ILE A 38 -3.66 -12.79 -4.66
N GLU A 39 -4.25 -13.51 -5.60
CA GLU A 39 -5.71 -13.58 -5.76
C GLU A 39 -6.42 -14.18 -4.52
N ALA A 40 -5.79 -15.14 -3.85
CA ALA A 40 -6.33 -15.70 -2.61
C ALA A 40 -6.41 -14.70 -1.46
N TYR A 41 -5.46 -13.75 -1.36
CA TYR A 41 -5.44 -12.71 -0.31
C TYR A 41 -6.10 -11.41 -0.73
N LEU A 42 -6.31 -11.19 -2.03
CA LEU A 42 -6.82 -9.93 -2.56
C LEU A 42 -8.15 -9.48 -1.95
N PRO A 43 -9.18 -10.34 -1.76
CA PRO A 43 -10.43 -9.92 -1.13
C PRO A 43 -10.26 -9.42 0.31
N LEU A 44 -9.37 -10.06 1.08
CA LEU A 44 -9.05 -9.65 2.45
C LEU A 44 -8.29 -8.31 2.45
N SER A 45 -7.35 -8.14 1.52
CA SER A 45 -6.57 -6.91 1.36
C SER A 45 -7.46 -5.75 0.94
N ILE A 46 -8.34 -5.93 -0.04
CA ILE A 46 -9.32 -4.91 -0.47
C ILE A 46 -10.25 -4.52 0.69
N LYS A 47 -10.75 -5.50 1.45
CA LYS A 47 -11.58 -5.22 2.61
C LYS A 47 -10.83 -4.39 3.67
N TYR A 48 -9.57 -4.72 3.93
CA TYR A 48 -8.72 -3.98 4.85
C TYR A 48 -8.48 -2.55 4.35
N VAL A 49 -8.15 -2.37 3.07
CA VAL A 49 -7.91 -1.06 2.45
C VAL A 49 -9.17 -0.19 2.52
N ARG A 50 -10.33 -0.71 2.12
CA ARG A 50 -11.61 0.03 2.14
C ARG A 50 -12.04 0.42 3.56
N LYS A 51 -11.84 -0.47 4.56
CA LYS A 51 -12.11 -0.15 5.96
C LYS A 51 -11.29 1.05 6.44
N ASN A 52 -10.01 1.08 6.11
CA ASN A 52 -9.12 2.15 6.54
C ASN A 52 -9.33 3.45 5.75
N GLU A 53 -9.71 3.36 4.48
CA GLU A 53 -10.19 4.50 3.71
C GLU A 53 -11.42 5.13 4.38
N GLU A 54 -12.44 4.33 4.69
CA GLU A 54 -13.67 4.80 5.33
C GLU A 54 -13.41 5.50 6.67
N ILE A 55 -12.52 4.94 7.50
CA ILE A 55 -12.12 5.57 8.76
C ILE A 55 -11.48 6.94 8.51
N ALA A 56 -10.55 7.03 7.57
CA ALA A 56 -9.89 8.29 7.26
C ALA A 56 -10.86 9.31 6.65
N LEU A 57 -11.76 8.88 5.75
CA LEU A 57 -12.77 9.76 5.16
C LEU A 57 -13.76 10.32 6.20
N THR A 58 -14.07 9.52 7.23
CA THR A 58 -15.05 9.90 8.27
C THR A 58 -14.42 10.75 9.38
N ARG A 59 -13.15 10.48 9.75
CA ARG A 59 -12.50 11.05 10.94
C ARG A 59 -11.32 11.96 10.60
N GLY A 60 -10.82 11.91 9.36
CA GLY A 60 -9.66 12.67 8.93
C GLY A 60 -9.99 14.14 8.64
N GLU A 61 -8.95 14.94 8.66
CA GLU A 61 -9.01 16.36 8.35
C GLU A 61 -8.89 16.56 6.83
N PRO A 62 -9.57 17.55 6.22
CA PRO A 62 -9.33 17.91 4.82
C PRO A 62 -7.91 18.45 4.66
N LEU A 63 -7.38 18.37 3.43
CA LEU A 63 -6.10 18.98 3.11
C LEU A 63 -6.12 20.49 3.40
N LEU A 64 -5.10 20.98 4.09
CA LEU A 64 -4.87 22.42 4.24
C LEU A 64 -4.64 23.05 2.87
N PRO A 65 -4.92 24.36 2.68
CA PRO A 65 -4.80 25.02 1.37
C PRO A 65 -3.45 24.78 0.66
N GLN A 66 -2.35 24.79 1.40
CA GLN A 66 -1.02 24.54 0.86
C GLN A 66 -0.83 23.10 0.36
N TYR A 67 -1.43 22.11 1.02
CA TYR A 67 -1.38 20.71 0.61
C TYR A 67 -2.37 20.40 -0.50
N LEU A 68 -3.49 21.12 -0.54
CA LEU A 68 -4.44 21.05 -1.65
C LEU A 68 -3.77 21.53 -2.96
N GLU A 69 -2.91 22.55 -2.90
CA GLU A 69 -2.14 23.00 -4.03
C GLU A 69 -1.10 21.96 -4.47
N ILE A 70 -0.39 21.34 -3.53
CA ILE A 70 0.51 20.23 -3.83
C ILE A 70 -0.25 19.09 -4.52
N ALA A 71 -1.40 18.70 -4.00
CA ALA A 71 -2.22 17.64 -4.58
C ALA A 71 -2.66 17.95 -6.04
N ARG A 72 -3.01 19.21 -6.32
CA ARG A 72 -3.31 19.66 -7.71
C ARG A 72 -2.08 19.59 -8.62
N ARG A 73 -0.92 20.01 -8.12
CA ARG A 73 0.34 19.93 -8.90
C ARG A 73 0.78 18.51 -9.17
N ILE A 74 0.53 17.57 -8.25
CA ILE A 74 0.72 16.13 -8.44
C ILE A 74 -0.21 15.62 -9.55
N GLY A 75 -1.35 16.24 -9.75
CA GLY A 75 -2.34 15.86 -10.78
C GLY A 75 -3.46 14.98 -10.24
N ILE A 76 -3.74 15.05 -8.92
CA ILE A 76 -4.90 14.39 -8.32
C ILE A 76 -6.18 15.05 -8.88
N LYS A 77 -7.09 14.25 -9.40
CA LYS A 77 -8.33 14.72 -10.06
C LYS A 77 -9.35 15.27 -9.04
N HIS A 78 -9.38 14.66 -7.85
CA HIS A 78 -10.33 14.98 -6.79
C HIS A 78 -9.64 15.28 -5.45
N PRO A 79 -8.75 16.27 -5.39
CA PRO A 79 -7.97 16.56 -4.18
C PRO A 79 -8.83 17.00 -2.99
N GLU A 80 -10.04 17.51 -3.24
CA GLU A 80 -11.02 17.88 -2.21
C GLU A 80 -11.59 16.66 -1.46
N LYS A 81 -11.48 15.45 -2.01
CA LYS A 81 -11.90 14.20 -1.36
C LYS A 81 -10.87 13.70 -0.35
N VAL A 82 -9.61 14.08 -0.49
CA VAL A 82 -8.54 13.59 0.37
C VAL A 82 -8.78 13.98 1.82
N ARG A 83 -8.59 13.01 2.72
CA ARG A 83 -8.63 13.21 4.17
C ARG A 83 -7.35 12.66 4.78
N VAL A 84 -6.74 13.44 5.66
CA VAL A 84 -5.56 13.03 6.42
C VAL A 84 -6.00 12.67 7.83
N TYR A 85 -5.81 11.42 8.21
CA TYR A 85 -6.12 10.92 9.54
C TYR A 85 -4.82 10.71 10.32
N TYR A 86 -4.69 11.42 11.43
CA TYR A 86 -3.52 11.33 12.31
C TYR A 86 -3.77 10.30 13.40
N ALA A 87 -2.87 9.32 13.53
CA ALA A 87 -2.96 8.25 14.50
C ALA A 87 -1.61 7.99 15.16
N ASP A 88 -1.60 7.51 16.40
CA ASP A 88 -0.35 7.17 17.10
C ASP A 88 0.34 5.96 16.48
N LYS A 89 -0.44 5.08 15.88
CA LYS A 89 0.04 3.91 15.13
C LYS A 89 -0.75 3.77 13.84
N LEU A 90 -0.07 3.38 12.78
CA LEU A 90 -0.72 3.00 11.54
C LEU A 90 -1.54 1.71 11.74
N PRO A 91 -2.65 1.52 11.01
CA PRO A 91 -3.50 0.37 11.18
C PRO A 91 -2.81 -0.91 10.74
N LEU A 92 -3.12 -2.00 11.42
CA LEU A 92 -2.76 -3.35 11.02
C LEU A 92 -4.04 -4.18 10.79
N PRO A 93 -4.01 -5.21 9.92
CA PRO A 93 -5.17 -6.06 9.72
C PRO A 93 -5.57 -6.80 10.99
N GLU A 94 -6.88 -6.90 11.24
CA GLU A 94 -7.44 -7.75 12.29
C GLU A 94 -7.44 -9.24 11.90
N ASN A 95 -7.40 -9.52 10.61
CA ASN A 95 -7.32 -10.88 10.10
C ASN A 95 -5.90 -11.42 10.28
N GLU A 96 -5.72 -12.45 11.09
CA GLU A 96 -4.42 -13.02 11.45
C GLU A 96 -3.63 -13.51 10.22
N SER A 97 -4.32 -14.09 9.24
CA SER A 97 -3.67 -14.57 8.03
C SER A 97 -3.11 -13.42 7.18
N LEU A 98 -3.87 -12.34 7.02
CA LEU A 98 -3.40 -11.14 6.31
C LEU A 98 -2.28 -10.43 7.10
N LEU A 99 -2.41 -10.32 8.41
CA LEU A 99 -1.36 -9.76 9.27
C LEU A 99 -0.05 -10.53 9.14
N PHE A 100 -0.11 -11.85 9.15
CA PHE A 100 1.06 -12.70 8.95
C PHE A 100 1.74 -12.44 7.59
N GLN A 101 0.96 -12.27 6.51
CA GLN A 101 1.53 -11.95 5.21
C GLN A 101 2.17 -10.55 5.19
N MET A 102 1.53 -9.56 5.80
CA MET A 102 2.11 -8.21 5.92
C MET A 102 3.44 -8.23 6.69
N GLN A 103 3.50 -8.98 7.79
CA GLN A 103 4.73 -9.16 8.58
C GLN A 103 5.85 -9.81 7.76
N ARG A 104 5.53 -10.84 6.98
CA ARG A 104 6.50 -11.48 6.10
C ARG A 104 7.05 -10.54 5.02
N LEU A 105 6.25 -9.58 4.57
CA LEU A 105 6.65 -8.56 3.60
C LEU A 105 7.31 -7.34 4.27
N GLY A 106 7.41 -7.32 5.61
CA GLY A 106 8.00 -6.22 6.37
C GLY A 106 7.11 -4.96 6.40
N LEU A 107 5.81 -5.10 6.13
CA LEU A 107 4.85 -4.00 6.07
C LEU A 107 4.29 -3.59 7.44
N ASP A 108 4.68 -4.26 8.52
CA ASP A 108 4.34 -3.93 9.91
C ASP A 108 5.44 -3.12 10.62
N SER A 109 6.41 -2.62 9.88
CA SER A 109 7.55 -1.90 10.45
C SER A 109 7.09 -0.70 11.28
N PRO A 110 7.59 -0.55 12.53
CA PRO A 110 7.31 0.62 13.36
C PRO A 110 7.91 1.93 12.82
N TYR A 111 8.72 1.85 11.78
CA TYR A 111 9.31 3.01 11.10
C TYR A 111 8.41 3.58 10.01
N PHE A 112 7.36 2.85 9.62
CA PHE A 112 6.35 3.43 8.71
C PHE A 112 5.57 4.52 9.44
N THR A 113 5.50 5.68 8.82
CA THR A 113 4.86 6.88 9.39
C THR A 113 3.72 7.42 8.53
N GLY A 114 3.53 6.88 7.34
CA GLY A 114 2.43 7.16 6.43
C GLY A 114 1.90 5.89 5.77
N ASN A 115 0.65 5.92 5.32
CA ASN A 115 0.02 4.90 4.50
C ASN A 115 -1.22 5.47 3.79
N THR A 116 -1.40 5.14 2.53
CA THR A 116 -2.51 5.61 1.71
C THR A 116 -3.52 4.49 1.45
N PHE A 117 -4.78 4.79 1.70
CA PHE A 117 -5.94 3.92 1.46
C PHE A 117 -6.95 4.71 0.62
N GLY A 118 -6.83 4.66 -0.68
CA GLY A 118 -7.68 5.46 -1.57
C GLY A 118 -7.50 6.97 -1.37
N TYR A 119 -8.58 7.66 -1.04
CA TYR A 119 -8.54 9.09 -0.65
C TYR A 119 -8.26 9.29 0.85
N GLY A 120 -8.13 8.24 1.62
CA GLY A 120 -7.79 8.28 3.04
C GLY A 120 -6.29 8.12 3.25
N VAL A 121 -5.62 9.15 3.73
CA VAL A 121 -4.19 9.15 4.06
C VAL A 121 -4.05 9.06 5.58
N TRP A 122 -3.32 8.07 6.05
CA TRP A 122 -2.99 7.92 7.46
C TRP A 122 -1.56 8.39 7.70
N ILE A 123 -1.38 9.27 8.67
CA ILE A 123 -0.06 9.79 9.08
C ILE A 123 0.10 9.58 10.57
N SER A 124 1.27 9.07 10.98
CA SER A 124 1.62 9.02 12.40
C SER A 124 1.62 10.42 13.00
N THR A 125 1.06 10.58 14.21
CA THR A 125 1.08 11.87 14.95
C THR A 125 2.50 12.42 15.09
N LYS A 126 3.51 11.54 15.16
CA LYS A 126 4.93 11.92 15.23
C LYS A 126 5.47 12.57 13.95
N ALA A 127 4.82 12.29 12.81
CA ALA A 127 5.19 12.83 11.50
C ALA A 127 4.22 13.93 11.03
N LYS A 128 3.35 14.43 11.92
CA LYS A 128 2.44 15.53 11.60
C LYS A 128 3.24 16.76 11.18
N GLY A 129 2.94 17.27 9.98
CA GLY A 129 3.62 18.42 9.39
C GLY A 129 4.80 18.07 8.47
N ASP A 130 5.16 16.82 8.34
CA ASP A 130 6.14 16.38 7.34
C ASP A 130 5.54 16.50 5.93
N LYS A 131 6.01 17.52 5.21
CA LYS A 131 5.53 17.82 3.85
C LYS A 131 5.99 16.79 2.83
N LEU A 132 7.20 16.27 3.00
CA LEU A 132 7.77 15.29 2.07
C LEU A 132 7.01 13.97 2.17
N LEU A 133 6.74 13.50 3.40
CA LEU A 133 5.91 12.33 3.63
C LEU A 133 4.50 12.52 3.05
N LEU A 134 3.85 13.65 3.35
CA LEU A 134 2.50 13.88 2.82
C LEU A 134 2.50 13.96 1.30
N SER A 135 3.51 14.57 0.67
CA SER A 135 3.65 14.58 -0.79
C SER A 135 3.80 13.16 -1.37
N HIS A 136 4.57 12.30 -0.71
CA HIS A 136 4.71 10.89 -1.06
C HIS A 136 3.35 10.17 -1.01
N GLU A 137 2.62 10.30 0.09
CA GLU A 137 1.29 9.69 0.23
C GLU A 137 0.28 10.24 -0.80
N LEU A 138 0.36 11.52 -1.15
CA LEU A 138 -0.49 12.10 -2.18
C LEU A 138 -0.18 11.54 -3.58
N ILE A 139 1.04 11.12 -3.85
CA ILE A 139 1.35 10.43 -5.12
C ILE A 139 0.64 9.08 -5.16
N HIS A 140 0.57 8.35 -4.04
CA HIS A 140 -0.22 7.12 -3.97
C HIS A 140 -1.72 7.37 -4.19
N VAL A 141 -2.27 8.49 -3.70
CA VAL A 141 -3.66 8.85 -4.03
C VAL A 141 -3.84 8.99 -5.55
N LYS A 142 -2.92 9.67 -6.24
CA LYS A 142 -2.94 9.78 -7.70
C LYS A 142 -2.88 8.41 -8.38
N GLN A 143 -1.97 7.55 -7.95
CA GLN A 143 -1.82 6.19 -8.50
C GLN A 143 -3.12 5.37 -8.31
N VAL A 144 -3.80 5.52 -7.16
CA VAL A 144 -5.11 4.91 -6.93
C VAL A 144 -6.18 5.49 -7.86
N GLU A 145 -6.19 6.80 -8.11
CA GLU A 145 -7.13 7.40 -9.07
C GLU A 145 -6.92 6.89 -10.50
N GLU A 146 -5.67 6.60 -10.87
CA GLU A 146 -5.33 6.13 -12.22
C GLU A 146 -5.70 4.66 -12.44
N LEU A 147 -5.50 3.82 -11.45
CA LEU A 147 -5.72 2.37 -11.55
C LEU A 147 -7.09 1.93 -11.01
N GLY A 148 -7.66 2.68 -10.09
CA GLY A 148 -8.74 2.22 -9.22
C GLY A 148 -8.20 1.44 -8.02
N LEU A 149 -8.92 1.50 -6.90
CA LEU A 149 -8.46 0.98 -5.61
C LEU A 149 -8.12 -0.52 -5.64
N ASP A 150 -8.98 -1.32 -6.27
CA ASP A 150 -8.85 -2.78 -6.28
C ASP A 150 -7.64 -3.20 -7.14
N GLU A 151 -7.49 -2.60 -8.33
CA GLU A 151 -6.37 -2.88 -9.22
C GLU A 151 -5.06 -2.33 -8.65
N PHE A 152 -5.06 -1.15 -8.04
CA PHE A 152 -3.91 -0.63 -7.31
C PHE A 152 -3.48 -1.61 -6.22
N THR A 153 -4.41 -2.12 -5.42
CA THR A 153 -4.12 -3.09 -4.35
C THR A 153 -3.50 -4.36 -4.92
N LYS A 154 -4.05 -4.91 -6.01
CA LYS A 154 -3.51 -6.10 -6.68
C LYS A 154 -2.11 -5.85 -7.21
N THR A 155 -1.92 -4.76 -7.93
CA THR A 155 -0.63 -4.35 -8.51
C THR A 155 0.42 -4.17 -7.44
N TYR A 156 0.08 -3.47 -6.35
CA TYR A 156 0.98 -3.23 -5.22
C TYR A 156 1.43 -4.55 -4.57
N LEU A 157 0.50 -5.47 -4.29
CA LEU A 157 0.82 -6.78 -3.72
C LEU A 157 1.73 -7.60 -4.64
N LEU A 158 1.47 -7.60 -5.94
CA LEU A 158 2.29 -8.31 -6.91
C LEU A 158 3.70 -7.72 -7.00
N GLN A 159 3.80 -6.40 -7.06
CA GLN A 159 5.09 -5.71 -7.08
C GLN A 159 5.88 -5.95 -5.79
N LEU A 160 5.25 -5.87 -4.63
CA LEU A 160 5.90 -6.19 -3.35
C LEU A 160 6.46 -7.62 -3.32
N ALA A 161 5.71 -8.58 -3.83
CA ALA A 161 6.13 -9.98 -3.84
C ALA A 161 7.34 -10.23 -4.76
N ILE A 162 7.47 -9.47 -5.86
CA ILE A 162 8.54 -9.63 -6.84
C ILE A 162 9.76 -8.75 -6.51
N PHE A 163 9.52 -7.47 -6.22
CA PHE A 163 10.60 -6.49 -6.07
C PHE A 163 11.03 -6.31 -4.61
N GLY A 164 10.14 -6.58 -3.65
CA GLY A 164 10.28 -6.15 -2.27
C GLY A 164 9.99 -4.65 -2.12
N TYR A 165 9.74 -4.19 -0.89
CA TYR A 165 9.24 -2.84 -0.61
C TYR A 165 10.09 -1.72 -1.28
N ARG A 166 11.41 -1.76 -1.09
CA ARG A 166 12.31 -0.67 -1.54
C ARG A 166 12.41 -0.52 -3.05
N GLU A 167 12.20 -1.60 -3.81
CA GLU A 167 12.32 -1.62 -5.26
C GLU A 167 10.96 -1.74 -5.94
N THR A 168 9.87 -1.68 -5.16
CA THR A 168 8.52 -1.68 -5.70
C THR A 168 8.30 -0.45 -6.59
N PRO A 169 7.99 -0.58 -7.89
CA PRO A 169 7.89 0.54 -8.81
C PRO A 169 6.94 1.65 -8.35
N ILE A 170 5.82 1.30 -7.72
CA ILE A 170 4.86 2.24 -7.13
C ILE A 170 5.53 3.10 -6.04
N GLU A 171 6.33 2.49 -5.16
CA GLU A 171 7.06 3.20 -4.11
C GLU A 171 8.20 4.04 -4.68
N VAL A 172 8.97 3.48 -5.62
CA VAL A 172 10.09 4.18 -6.27
C VAL A 172 9.60 5.48 -6.91
N GLU A 173 8.48 5.42 -7.65
CA GLU A 173 7.87 6.62 -8.24
C GLU A 173 7.50 7.66 -7.15
N ALA A 174 6.90 7.23 -6.05
CA ALA A 174 6.50 8.12 -4.96
C ALA A 174 7.71 8.77 -4.29
N TYR A 175 8.77 8.00 -3.98
CA TYR A 175 10.01 8.53 -3.40
C TYR A 175 10.73 9.52 -4.32
N GLU A 176 10.85 9.20 -5.61
CA GLU A 176 11.56 10.04 -6.57
C GLU A 176 10.84 11.37 -6.83
N LYS A 177 9.52 11.35 -6.83
CA LYS A 177 8.71 12.51 -7.22
C LYS A 177 8.28 13.40 -6.05
N ALA A 178 8.21 12.88 -4.82
CA ALA A 178 7.67 13.62 -3.68
C ALA A 178 8.28 15.01 -3.48
N GLY A 179 9.61 15.13 -3.63
CA GLY A 179 10.33 16.39 -3.47
C GLY A 179 10.06 17.44 -4.55
N ASN A 180 9.56 17.03 -5.72
CA ASN A 180 9.36 17.93 -6.86
C ASN A 180 8.16 18.88 -6.69
N TYR A 181 7.32 18.65 -5.69
CA TYR A 181 6.08 19.36 -5.46
C TYR A 181 6.09 20.27 -4.22
N LEU A 182 7.21 20.30 -3.50
CA LEU A 182 7.38 21.09 -2.27
C LEU A 182 7.63 22.59 -2.52
#